data_2b9d0bae2a02e42c51122573e8fc19ea
#
_entry.id   2b9d0bae2a02e42c51122573e8fc19ea
#
_cell.length_a   1.000
_cell.length_b   1.000
_cell.length_c   1.000
_cell.angle_alpha   90.00
_cell.angle_beta   90.00
_cell.angle_gamma   90.00
#
_symmetry.space_group_name_H-M   'P 1'
#
loop_
_entity.id
_entity.type
_entity.pdbx_description
1 polymer ?
#
loop_
_entity_poly.entity_id
_entity_poly.type
_entity_poly.pdbx_seq_one_letter_code
_entity_poly.pdbx_strand_id
1 'polypeptide(L)'
;MEIKGSGKLLRIYVGADDRLKGKPLFEAIVLRLREIGLAGATVLRGIEGYGAGSRIVHTARLLRLSEDLPILVEVVDSEERIEQAVAAVEEMLEEANCGSLMTLEKVEIIRYRPGQ
;
A
#
# COMPACT_ATOMS: atom_id res chain seq x y z
N MET A 1 -15.51 -7.19 -15.39
CA MET A 1 -14.49 -6.24 -15.82
C MET A 1 -13.18 -6.96 -16.09
N GLU A 2 -12.54 -6.65 -17.20
CA GLU A 2 -11.23 -7.18 -17.51
C GLU A 2 -10.27 -6.02 -17.70
N ILE A 3 -9.04 -6.21 -17.27
CA ILE A 3 -8.01 -5.22 -17.48
C ILE A 3 -6.86 -5.90 -18.20
N LYS A 4 -6.41 -5.30 -19.28
CA LYS A 4 -5.36 -5.87 -20.08
C LYS A 4 -4.60 -4.77 -20.79
N GLY A 5 -3.29 -4.97 -20.94
CA GLY A 5 -2.44 -4.01 -21.62
C GLY A 5 -1.70 -3.14 -20.63
N SER A 6 -1.49 -1.87 -20.97
CA SER A 6 -0.68 -0.97 -20.15
C SER A 6 -1.37 -0.64 -18.84
N GLY A 7 -0.62 -0.73 -17.77
CA GLY A 7 -1.08 -0.34 -16.45
C GLY A 7 0.07 0.13 -15.61
N LYS A 8 -0.19 0.31 -14.34
CA LYS A 8 0.83 0.73 -13.39
C LYS A 8 0.73 -0.07 -12.11
N LEU A 9 1.88 -0.28 -11.51
CA LEU A 9 2.00 -0.91 -10.20
C LEU A 9 2.31 0.19 -9.20
N LEU A 10 1.44 0.34 -8.23
CA LEU A 10 1.62 1.28 -7.13
C LEU A 10 2.04 0.48 -5.90
N ARG A 11 3.14 0.88 -5.29
CA ARG A 11 3.58 0.31 -4.02
C ARG A 11 3.60 1.38 -2.96
N ILE A 12 3.01 1.06 -1.82
CA ILE A 12 2.91 1.98 -0.70
C ILE A 12 3.51 1.30 0.52
N TYR A 13 4.55 1.92 1.08
CA TYR A 13 5.25 1.38 2.24
C TYR A 13 4.92 2.23 3.45
N VAL A 14 4.33 1.62 4.47
CA VAL A 14 4.00 2.29 5.73
C VAL A 14 4.38 1.36 6.87
N GLY A 15 4.26 1.82 8.10
CA GLY A 15 4.50 0.99 9.26
C GLY A 15 3.24 0.32 9.74
N ALA A 16 3.40 -0.83 10.36
CA ALA A 16 2.26 -1.58 10.89
C ALA A 16 1.51 -0.78 11.96
N ASP A 17 2.24 0.05 12.70
CA ASP A 17 1.65 0.82 13.81
C ASP A 17 1.15 2.19 13.41
N ASP A 18 1.34 2.59 12.15
CA ASP A 18 0.83 3.88 11.68
C ASP A 18 -0.69 3.91 11.73
N ARG A 19 -1.24 5.05 12.15
CA ARG A 19 -2.67 5.20 12.37
C ARG A 19 -3.25 6.37 11.58
N LEU A 20 -4.49 6.22 11.21
CA LEU A 20 -5.28 7.29 10.63
C LEU A 20 -6.62 7.29 11.34
N LYS A 21 -6.91 8.35 12.08
CA LYS A 21 -8.17 8.46 12.85
C LYS A 21 -8.42 7.24 13.74
N GLY A 22 -7.35 6.77 14.37
CA GLY A 22 -7.45 5.65 15.30
C GLY A 22 -7.46 4.28 14.68
N LYS A 23 -7.42 4.18 13.36
CA LYS A 23 -7.41 2.90 12.66
C LYS A 23 -6.03 2.64 12.07
N PRO A 24 -5.68 1.37 11.88
CA PRO A 24 -4.42 1.09 11.17
C PRO A 24 -4.43 1.76 9.80
N LEU A 25 -3.38 2.49 9.50
CA LEU A 25 -3.31 3.24 8.25
C LEU A 25 -3.41 2.32 7.03
N PHE A 26 -2.72 1.17 7.05
CA PHE A 26 -2.74 0.30 5.88
C PHE A 26 -4.14 -0.24 5.60
N GLU A 27 -4.93 -0.50 6.65
CA GLU A 27 -6.31 -0.94 6.45
C GLU A 27 -7.16 0.19 5.87
N ALA A 28 -6.97 1.40 6.38
CA ALA A 28 -7.69 2.55 5.86
C ALA A 28 -7.38 2.76 4.37
N ILE A 29 -6.12 2.56 4.00
CA ILE A 29 -5.70 2.68 2.60
C ILE A 29 -6.42 1.64 1.74
N VAL A 30 -6.42 0.38 2.16
CA VAL A 30 -7.05 -0.69 1.39
C VAL A 30 -8.55 -0.43 1.21
N LEU A 31 -9.22 -0.01 2.29
CA LEU A 31 -10.64 0.28 2.22
C LEU A 31 -10.94 1.44 1.28
N ARG A 32 -10.09 2.47 1.31
CA ARG A 32 -10.26 3.61 0.43
C ARG A 32 -10.07 3.23 -1.04
N LEU A 33 -9.06 2.41 -1.31
CA LEU A 33 -8.81 1.95 -2.68
C LEU A 33 -10.01 1.16 -3.21
N ARG A 34 -10.59 0.33 -2.37
CA ARG A 34 -11.79 -0.41 -2.76
C ARG A 34 -12.96 0.52 -3.03
N GLU A 35 -13.13 1.50 -2.17
CA GLU A 35 -14.20 2.50 -2.28
C GLU A 35 -14.17 3.26 -3.60
N ILE A 36 -12.99 3.65 -4.04
CA ILE A 36 -12.84 4.42 -5.27
C ILE A 36 -12.71 3.55 -6.52
N GLY A 37 -12.84 2.23 -6.36
CA GLY A 37 -13.01 1.35 -7.51
C GLY A 37 -11.78 0.66 -8.06
N LEU A 38 -10.70 0.60 -7.30
CA LEU A 38 -9.53 -0.16 -7.74
C LEU A 38 -9.89 -1.64 -7.78
N ALA A 39 -9.32 -2.35 -8.75
CA ALA A 39 -9.65 -3.75 -8.99
C ALA A 39 -9.21 -4.67 -7.86
N GLY A 40 -8.15 -4.33 -7.16
CA GLY A 40 -7.68 -5.13 -6.03
C GLY A 40 -6.50 -4.50 -5.36
N ALA A 41 -6.16 -5.01 -4.19
CA ALA A 41 -4.99 -4.58 -3.46
C ALA A 41 -4.48 -5.76 -2.64
N THR A 42 -3.16 -5.85 -2.49
CA THR A 42 -2.54 -6.90 -1.71
C THR A 42 -1.71 -6.26 -0.61
N VAL A 43 -1.84 -6.78 0.59
CA VAL A 43 -1.07 -6.28 1.72
C VAL A 43 -0.07 -7.35 2.13
N LEU A 44 1.20 -6.95 2.22
CA LEU A 44 2.27 -7.84 2.65
C LEU A 44 2.90 -7.25 3.91
N ARG A 45 3.20 -8.09 4.85
CA ARG A 45 3.89 -7.67 6.06
C ARG A 45 5.36 -8.06 5.93
N GLY A 46 6.25 -7.09 6.07
CA GLY A 46 7.67 -7.38 6.10
C GLY A 46 8.01 -8.05 7.42
N ILE A 47 8.89 -9.03 7.36
CA ILE A 47 9.32 -9.72 8.57
C ILE A 47 10.50 -9.00 9.22
N GLU A 48 11.09 -8.06 8.50
CA GLU A 48 12.26 -7.33 8.94
C GLU A 48 12.43 -6.09 8.05
N GLY A 49 12.89 -5.01 8.61
CA GLY A 49 13.23 -3.84 7.83
C GLY A 49 12.91 -2.54 8.56
N TYR A 50 13.30 -1.44 7.93
CA TYR A 50 12.98 -0.12 8.44
C TYR A 50 12.76 0.81 7.24
N GLY A 51 12.09 1.91 7.50
CA GLY A 51 11.84 2.90 6.46
C GLY A 51 11.72 4.28 7.07
N ALA A 52 11.17 5.20 6.29
CA ALA A 52 11.11 6.62 6.68
C ALA A 52 10.43 6.85 8.02
N GLY A 53 9.43 6.04 8.35
CA GLY A 53 8.68 6.21 9.58
C GLY A 53 9.11 5.29 10.70
N SER A 54 10.02 4.37 10.44
CA SER A 54 10.43 3.40 11.43
C SER A 54 11.63 3.90 12.20
N ARG A 55 11.51 3.93 13.50
CA ARG A 55 12.60 4.37 14.37
C ARG A 55 13.40 3.21 14.92
N ILE A 56 12.96 2.00 14.64
CA ILE A 56 13.56 0.81 15.20
C ILE A 56 14.32 0.08 14.13
N VAL A 57 15.61 -0.05 14.33
CA VAL A 57 16.44 -0.92 13.50
C VAL A 57 16.42 -2.25 14.20
N HIS A 58 15.85 -3.24 13.54
CA HIS A 58 15.66 -4.53 14.15
C HIS A 58 16.98 -5.29 14.28
N THR A 59 17.15 -5.89 15.41
CA THR A 59 18.33 -6.68 15.72
C THR A 59 17.89 -8.12 15.97
N ALA A 60 18.43 -8.74 16.99
CA ALA A 60 18.05 -10.11 17.34
C ALA A 60 16.58 -10.23 17.75
N ARG A 61 15.87 -9.12 17.91
CA ARG A 61 14.46 -9.14 18.30
C ARG A 61 13.52 -9.07 17.10
N LEU A 62 14.03 -9.25 15.94
CA LEU A 62 13.30 -9.12 14.69
C LEU A 62 12.01 -9.89 14.63
N LEU A 63 11.98 -11.02 15.31
CA LEU A 63 10.82 -11.90 15.22
C LEU A 63 9.67 -11.49 16.11
N ARG A 64 9.78 -10.39 16.79
CA ARG A 64 8.69 -9.90 17.62
C ARG A 64 7.63 -9.27 16.72
N LEU A 65 6.49 -9.88 16.71
CA LEU A 65 5.41 -9.44 15.84
C LEU A 65 4.77 -8.13 16.27
N SER A 66 5.04 -7.68 17.47
CA SER A 66 4.46 -6.43 17.97
C SER A 66 5.24 -5.19 17.56
N GLU A 67 6.36 -5.36 16.89
CA GLU A 67 7.15 -4.21 16.48
C GLU A 67 6.55 -3.55 15.25
N ASP A 68 6.94 -2.29 15.03
CA ASP A 68 6.46 -1.52 13.89
C ASP A 68 7.14 -1.99 12.62
N LEU A 69 6.70 -3.14 12.13
CA LEU A 69 7.26 -3.73 10.92
C LEU A 69 6.71 -3.05 9.68
N PRO A 70 7.47 -3.08 8.59
CA PRO A 70 6.96 -2.47 7.35
C PRO A 70 5.79 -3.23 6.78
N ILE A 71 4.85 -2.48 6.26
CA ILE A 71 3.71 -3.00 5.53
C ILE A 71 3.80 -2.49 4.10
N LEU A 72 3.61 -3.39 3.14
CA LEU A 72 3.58 -3.03 1.74
C LEU A 72 2.17 -3.25 1.21
N VAL A 73 1.59 -2.19 0.64
CA VAL A 73 0.32 -2.31 -0.07
C VAL A 73 0.63 -2.20 -1.56
N GLU A 74 0.24 -3.21 -2.32
CA GLU A 74 0.47 -3.24 -3.77
C GLU A 74 -0.84 -3.19 -4.53
N VAL A 75 -0.87 -2.39 -5.58
CA VAL A 75 -2.06 -2.24 -6.41
C VAL A 75 -1.63 -2.19 -7.87
N VAL A 76 -2.28 -2.99 -8.70
CA VAL A 76 -2.08 -2.93 -10.15
C VAL A 76 -3.41 -2.62 -10.80
N ASP A 77 -3.43 -1.63 -11.67
CA ASP A 77 -4.65 -1.24 -12.37
C ASP A 77 -4.28 -0.39 -13.58
N SER A 78 -5.29 0.10 -14.28
CA SER A 78 -5.08 1.01 -15.40
C SER A 78 -4.42 2.30 -14.91
N GLU A 79 -3.78 3.02 -15.82
CA GLU A 79 -3.14 4.29 -15.49
C GLU A 79 -4.10 5.26 -14.84
N GLU A 80 -5.30 5.38 -15.40
CA GLU A 80 -6.31 6.29 -14.88
C GLU A 80 -6.67 6.01 -13.44
N ARG A 81 -6.93 4.74 -13.13
CA ARG A 81 -7.31 4.36 -11.77
C ARG A 81 -6.16 4.51 -10.81
N ILE A 82 -4.96 4.19 -11.25
CA ILE A 82 -3.78 4.39 -10.39
C ILE A 82 -3.56 5.86 -10.09
N GLU A 83 -3.81 6.76 -11.04
CA GLU A 83 -3.71 8.18 -10.77
C GLU A 83 -4.68 8.61 -9.67
N GLN A 84 -5.90 8.10 -9.72
CA GLN A 84 -6.88 8.37 -8.67
C GLN A 84 -6.44 7.79 -7.34
N ALA A 85 -5.87 6.59 -7.37
CA ALA A 85 -5.37 5.95 -6.17
C ALA A 85 -4.25 6.76 -5.54
N VAL A 86 -3.31 7.23 -6.36
CA VAL A 86 -2.20 8.04 -5.86
C VAL A 86 -2.70 9.28 -5.17
N ALA A 87 -3.65 10.00 -5.79
CA ALA A 87 -4.19 11.22 -5.19
C ALA A 87 -4.87 10.94 -3.85
N ALA A 88 -5.65 9.87 -3.79
CA ALA A 88 -6.36 9.53 -2.56
C ALA A 88 -5.38 9.13 -1.45
N VAL A 89 -4.38 8.33 -1.79
CA VAL A 89 -3.41 7.88 -0.80
C VAL A 89 -2.52 9.02 -0.32
N GLU A 90 -2.16 9.95 -1.22
CA GLU A 90 -1.40 11.14 -0.84
C GLU A 90 -2.11 11.92 0.26
N GLU A 91 -3.41 12.12 0.11
CA GLU A 91 -4.20 12.81 1.13
C GLU A 91 -4.16 12.08 2.46
N MET A 92 -4.28 10.76 2.41
CA MET A 92 -4.29 9.96 3.62
C MET A 92 -2.93 9.99 4.33
N LEU A 93 -1.85 9.93 3.56
CA LEU A 93 -0.51 9.99 4.12
C LEU A 93 -0.23 11.35 4.75
N GLU A 94 -0.70 12.42 4.11
CA GLU A 94 -0.57 13.76 4.66
C GLU A 94 -1.32 13.87 5.99
N GLU A 95 -2.54 13.38 6.01
CA GLU A 95 -3.36 13.43 7.22
C GLU A 95 -2.76 12.61 8.34
N ALA A 96 -2.27 11.42 8.02
CA ALA A 96 -1.65 10.55 9.02
C ALA A 96 -0.34 11.12 9.54
N ASN A 97 0.32 11.94 8.73
CA ASN A 97 1.56 12.60 9.10
C ASN A 97 2.63 11.61 9.58
N CYS A 98 2.77 10.52 8.86
CA CYS A 98 3.76 9.49 9.18
C CYS A 98 4.78 9.38 8.06
N GLY A 99 5.89 8.71 8.33
CA GLY A 99 6.86 8.43 7.29
C GLY A 99 6.31 7.38 6.35
N SER A 100 6.56 7.57 5.06
CA SER A 100 6.03 6.66 4.05
C SER A 100 6.85 6.74 2.78
N LEU A 101 6.65 5.74 1.92
CA LEU A 101 7.28 5.72 0.61
C LEU A 101 6.25 5.20 -0.37
N MET A 102 6.11 5.87 -1.50
CA MET A 102 5.18 5.45 -2.52
C MET A 102 5.88 5.47 -3.86
N THR A 103 5.79 4.38 -4.60
CA THR A 103 6.47 4.26 -5.89
C THR A 103 5.52 3.79 -6.97
N LEU A 104 5.84 4.17 -8.20
CA LEU A 104 5.09 3.74 -9.37
C LEU A 104 6.02 3.07 -10.37
N GLU A 105 5.51 2.04 -11.01
CA GLU A 105 6.19 1.34 -12.08
C GLU A 105 5.21 1.09 -13.21
N LYS A 106 5.69 1.16 -14.44
CA LYS A 106 4.87 0.74 -15.59
C LYS A 106 4.86 -0.77 -15.63
N VAL A 107 3.70 -1.33 -15.90
CA VAL A 107 3.57 -2.78 -16.05
C VAL A 107 2.71 -3.08 -17.26
N GLU A 108 2.86 -4.28 -17.77
CA GLU A 108 1.96 -4.79 -18.78
C GLU A 108 1.06 -5.82 -18.11
N ILE A 109 -0.23 -5.58 -18.14
CA ILE A 109 -1.19 -6.49 -17.51
C ILE A 109 -1.55 -7.56 -18.53
N ILE A 110 -1.11 -8.78 -18.25
CA ILE A 110 -1.34 -9.90 -19.15
C ILE A 110 -2.76 -10.43 -18.96
N ARG A 111 -3.19 -10.46 -17.71
CA ARG A 111 -4.51 -11.01 -17.40
C ARG A 111 -5.01 -10.47 -16.07
N TYR A 112 -6.17 -9.90 -16.10
CA TYR A 112 -6.98 -9.66 -14.91
C TYR A 112 -8.43 -9.94 -15.27
N ARG A 113 -9.03 -10.84 -14.55
CA ARG A 113 -10.40 -11.27 -14.79
C ARG A 113 -11.04 -11.63 -13.47
N PRO A 114 -12.12 -10.95 -13.09
CA PRO A 114 -12.81 -11.32 -11.85
C PRO A 114 -13.32 -12.75 -11.95
N GLY A 115 -13.30 -13.44 -10.84
CA GLY A 115 -13.89 -14.76 -10.75
C GLY A 115 -15.40 -14.68 -10.75
N GLN A 116 -16.04 -15.82 -10.75
CA GLN A 116 -17.50 -15.88 -10.77
C GLN A 116 -18.12 -16.05 -9.42
#